data_d95eaee1b625cb56d45ed6b23a342e37
#
_entry.id   d95eaee1b625cb56d45ed6b23a342e37
#
_cell.length_a   1.000
_cell.length_b   1.000
_cell.length_c   1.000
_cell.angle_alpha   90.00
_cell.angle_beta   90.00
_cell.angle_gamma   90.00
#
_symmetry.space_group_name_H-M   'P 1'
#
loop_
_entity.id
_entity.type
_entity.pdbx_description
1 polymer ?
#
loop_
_entity_poly.entity_id
_entity_poly.type
_entity_poly.pdbx_seq_one_letter_code
_entity_poly.pdbx_strand_id
1 'polypeptide(L)'
;MSTPAFFDTALAYDPVTQRADLAFDGRHLMIGTTVLTPLLLSIGLDRRAHPDDVLPDDNTSGLAPKRLDQRRGWAGDMLDPLGRRTGSRWWLLGNRKQTEATRKFAEGVLVEALAPFDAMGLAVTIAVRWLRANVLGYSVKIGDVASPQFQVGL
;
A
#
# COMPACT_ATOMS: atom_id res chain seq x y z
N MET A 1 15.80 19.02 13.66
CA MET A 1 14.48 18.36 13.86
C MET A 1 14.74 16.93 14.30
N SER A 2 14.12 16.46 15.38
CA SER A 2 14.26 15.07 15.82
C SER A 2 13.53 14.16 14.84
N THR A 3 14.21 13.11 14.35
CA THR A 3 13.56 12.08 13.52
C THR A 3 12.44 11.42 14.35
N PRO A 4 11.24 11.28 13.81
CA PRO A 4 10.16 10.61 14.54
C PRO A 4 10.60 9.19 14.88
N ALA A 5 10.45 8.81 16.15
CA ALA A 5 10.73 7.46 16.60
C ALA A 5 9.49 6.60 16.33
N PHE A 6 9.68 5.50 15.58
CA PHE A 6 8.66 4.49 15.37
C PHE A 6 8.86 3.38 16.39
N PHE A 7 7.76 2.89 16.94
CA PHE A 7 7.75 1.76 17.87
C PHE A 7 6.54 0.91 17.51
N ASP A 8 6.79 -0.24 16.90
CA ASP A 8 5.73 -1.14 16.47
C ASP A 8 6.24 -2.58 16.45
N THR A 9 5.34 -3.55 16.37
CA THR A 9 5.70 -4.93 16.12
C THR A 9 6.38 -5.04 14.75
N ALA A 10 7.56 -5.66 14.71
CA ALA A 10 8.31 -5.80 13.47
C ALA A 10 7.60 -6.73 12.48
N LEU A 11 7.53 -6.31 11.22
CA LEU A 11 7.13 -7.14 10.10
C LEU A 11 8.37 -7.58 9.31
N ALA A 12 8.42 -8.86 8.97
CA ALA A 12 9.37 -9.42 8.01
C ALA A 12 8.68 -9.61 6.67
N TYR A 13 9.29 -9.12 5.60
CA TYR A 13 8.78 -9.29 4.24
C TYR A 13 9.56 -10.39 3.51
N ASP A 14 8.83 -11.36 2.96
CA ASP A 14 9.38 -12.40 2.10
C ASP A 14 9.22 -11.99 0.62
N PRO A 15 10.32 -11.73 -0.11
CA PRO A 15 10.27 -11.33 -1.51
C PRO A 15 9.84 -12.46 -2.47
N VAL A 16 9.90 -13.72 -2.04
CA VAL A 16 9.50 -14.87 -2.85
C VAL A 16 7.98 -15.03 -2.85
N THR A 17 7.39 -15.07 -1.66
CA THR A 17 5.93 -15.17 -1.49
C THR A 17 5.22 -13.83 -1.61
N GLN A 18 5.96 -12.72 -1.55
CA GLN A 18 5.45 -11.35 -1.56
C GLN A 18 4.47 -11.07 -0.39
N ARG A 19 4.74 -11.66 0.75
CA ARG A 19 3.95 -11.50 1.97
C ARG A 19 4.79 -10.89 3.07
N ALA A 20 4.14 -10.12 3.91
CA ALA A 20 4.67 -9.66 5.17
C ALA A 20 4.01 -10.43 6.31
N ASP A 21 4.79 -10.86 7.28
CA ASP A 21 4.31 -11.54 8.48
C ASP A 21 5.02 -10.97 9.72
N LEU A 22 4.51 -11.30 10.90
CA LEU A 22 5.13 -10.92 12.16
C LEU A 22 6.52 -11.52 12.29
N ALA A 23 7.49 -10.69 12.67
CA ALA A 23 8.84 -11.16 12.95
C ALA A 23 8.97 -11.65 14.39
N PHE A 24 9.63 -12.80 14.56
CA PHE A 24 9.90 -13.41 15.87
C PHE A 24 11.39 -13.56 16.12
N ASP A 25 11.81 -13.30 17.35
CA ASP A 25 13.11 -13.69 17.88
C ASP A 25 12.90 -14.92 18.79
N GLY A 26 13.00 -16.10 18.19
CA GLY A 26 12.66 -17.35 18.85
C GLY A 26 11.21 -17.43 19.30
N ARG A 27 10.91 -17.05 20.55
CA ARG A 27 9.55 -17.12 21.13
C ARG A 27 8.85 -15.77 21.30
N HIS A 28 9.57 -14.68 21.07
CA HIS A 28 9.06 -13.34 21.31
C HIS A 28 8.82 -12.58 20.00
N LEU A 29 7.79 -11.75 19.98
CA LEU A 29 7.58 -10.79 18.90
C LEU A 29 8.71 -9.75 18.92
N MET A 30 9.32 -9.52 17.77
CA MET A 30 10.31 -8.47 17.63
C MET A 30 9.63 -7.10 17.59
N ILE A 31 10.28 -6.12 18.20
CA ILE A 31 9.88 -4.71 18.10
C ILE A 31 10.72 -4.02 17.05
N GLY A 32 10.07 -3.45 16.06
CA GLY A 32 10.67 -2.60 15.04
C GLY A 32 10.76 -1.15 15.52
N THR A 33 11.91 -0.55 15.30
CA THR A 33 12.16 0.88 15.61
C THR A 33 12.33 1.70 14.34
N THR A 34 12.05 1.10 13.19
CA THR A 34 12.18 1.73 11.86
C THR A 34 10.82 2.01 11.24
N VAL A 35 10.82 2.82 10.19
CA VAL A 35 9.63 3.13 9.40
C VAL A 35 9.12 1.94 8.58
N LEU A 36 9.80 0.79 8.61
CA LEU A 36 9.48 -0.36 7.73
C LEU A 36 8.08 -0.93 7.97
N THR A 37 7.70 -1.19 9.22
CA THR A 37 6.37 -1.71 9.55
C THR A 37 5.25 -0.77 9.12
N PRO A 38 5.22 0.52 9.52
CA PRO A 38 4.20 1.44 9.05
C PRO A 38 4.22 1.63 7.52
N LEU A 39 5.39 1.54 6.86
CA LEU A 39 5.49 1.55 5.41
C LEU A 39 4.78 0.34 4.79
N LEU A 40 5.07 -0.87 5.27
CA LEU A 40 4.44 -2.11 4.78
C LEU A 40 2.92 -2.09 4.97
N LEU A 41 2.44 -1.60 6.11
CA LEU A 41 1.00 -1.45 6.37
C LEU A 41 0.35 -0.41 5.46
N SER A 42 1.02 0.72 5.22
CA SER A 42 0.50 1.78 4.33
C SER A 42 0.38 1.34 2.88
N ILE A 43 1.21 0.41 2.44
CA ILE A 43 1.17 -0.11 1.07
C ILE A 43 0.29 -1.37 0.98
N GLY A 44 0.41 -2.28 1.94
CA GLY A 44 -0.14 -3.63 1.88
C GLY A 44 -1.60 -3.74 2.31
N LEU A 45 -2.10 -2.81 3.13
CA LEU A 45 -3.52 -2.80 3.49
C LEU A 45 -4.36 -2.21 2.35
N ASP A 46 -5.56 -2.75 2.16
CA ASP A 46 -6.50 -2.27 1.17
C ASP A 46 -7.20 -0.99 1.66
N ARG A 47 -6.84 0.15 1.09
CA ARG A 47 -7.55 1.41 1.31
C ARG A 47 -8.89 1.40 0.59
N ARG A 48 -9.90 1.99 1.20
CA ARG A 48 -11.22 2.13 0.58
C ARG A 48 -11.14 2.93 -0.72
N ALA A 49 -11.74 2.39 -1.78
CA ALA A 49 -11.83 3.07 -3.07
C ALA A 49 -12.64 4.38 -2.97
N HIS A 50 -12.26 5.37 -3.76
CA HIS A 50 -13.04 6.61 -3.92
C HIS A 50 -14.36 6.34 -4.66
N PRO A 51 -15.37 7.18 -4.49
CA PRO A 51 -16.66 7.03 -5.20
C PRO A 51 -16.51 6.89 -6.71
N ASP A 52 -15.54 7.58 -7.30
CA ASP A 52 -15.30 7.64 -8.75
C ASP A 52 -14.33 6.58 -9.27
N ASP A 53 -13.75 5.74 -8.36
CA ASP A 53 -12.85 4.67 -8.79
C ASP A 53 -13.61 3.57 -9.51
N VAL A 54 -13.04 3.13 -10.64
CA VAL A 54 -13.48 1.93 -11.36
C VAL A 54 -12.99 0.70 -10.61
N LEU A 55 -13.90 -0.13 -10.16
CA LEU A 55 -13.59 -1.33 -9.40
C LEU A 55 -13.21 -2.48 -10.35
N PRO A 56 -12.28 -3.37 -9.97
CA PRO A 56 -11.90 -4.52 -10.80
C PRO A 56 -13.06 -5.45 -11.15
N ASP A 57 -14.04 -5.56 -10.24
CA ASP A 57 -15.21 -6.43 -10.39
C ASP A 57 -16.47 -5.67 -10.84
N ASP A 58 -16.31 -4.44 -11.33
CA ASP A 58 -17.44 -3.63 -11.78
C ASP A 58 -17.98 -4.19 -13.11
N ASN A 59 -18.81 -5.21 -12.98
CA ASN A 59 -19.59 -5.72 -14.10
C ASN A 59 -20.54 -4.60 -14.53
N THR A 60 -20.31 -4.07 -15.73
CA THR A 60 -21.05 -2.98 -16.36
C THR A 60 -22.54 -3.27 -16.57
N SER A 61 -23.05 -4.43 -16.18
CA SER A 61 -24.43 -4.83 -16.36
C SER A 61 -25.45 -4.11 -15.47
N GLY A 62 -25.02 -3.21 -14.58
CA GLY A 62 -25.90 -2.32 -13.80
C GLY A 62 -26.93 -3.00 -12.87
N LEU A 63 -27.10 -4.31 -12.99
CA LEU A 63 -28.13 -5.11 -12.33
C LEU A 63 -27.61 -5.87 -11.08
N ALA A 64 -26.31 -5.94 -10.88
CA ALA A 64 -25.77 -6.62 -9.71
C ALA A 64 -25.88 -5.69 -8.47
N PRO A 65 -26.41 -6.18 -7.35
CA PRO A 65 -26.46 -5.41 -6.13
C PRO A 65 -25.05 -5.03 -5.71
N LYS A 66 -24.81 -3.73 -5.48
CA LYS A 66 -23.52 -3.24 -4.98
C LYS A 66 -23.30 -3.81 -3.58
N ARG A 67 -22.30 -4.67 -3.44
CA ARG A 67 -21.94 -5.23 -2.14
C ARG A 67 -21.24 -4.16 -1.31
N LEU A 68 -21.47 -4.15 0.00
CA LEU A 68 -20.84 -3.18 0.92
C LEU A 68 -19.32 -3.30 0.95
N ASP A 69 -18.80 -4.50 0.69
CA ASP A 69 -17.37 -4.83 0.71
C ASP A 69 -16.64 -4.56 -0.63
N GLN A 70 -17.36 -4.27 -1.73
CA GLN A 70 -16.75 -4.02 -3.05
C GLN A 70 -15.69 -2.92 -3.06
N ARG A 71 -15.85 -1.91 -2.21
CA ARG A 71 -14.92 -0.79 -2.12
C ARG A 71 -13.78 -1.03 -1.15
N ARG A 72 -13.70 -2.21 -0.56
CA ARG A 72 -12.73 -2.61 0.45
C ARG A 72 -12.57 -1.54 1.57
N GLY A 73 -11.43 -1.45 2.18
CA GLY A 73 -11.09 -0.52 3.25
C GLY A 73 -10.81 -1.23 4.56
N TRP A 74 -9.93 -0.65 5.36
CA TRP A 74 -9.63 -1.16 6.67
C TRP A 74 -10.69 -0.71 7.68
N ALA A 75 -11.20 -1.65 8.47
CA ALA A 75 -12.26 -1.37 9.43
C ALA A 75 -11.86 -0.34 10.50
N GLY A 76 -10.57 -0.29 10.86
CA GLY A 76 -10.03 0.66 11.82
C GLY A 76 -10.13 2.13 11.38
N ASP A 77 -10.27 2.40 10.08
CA ASP A 77 -10.47 3.77 9.58
C ASP A 77 -11.76 4.43 10.11
N MET A 78 -12.74 3.62 10.53
CA MET A 78 -13.96 4.12 11.15
C MET A 78 -13.75 4.67 12.56
N LEU A 79 -12.66 4.27 13.21
CA LEU A 79 -12.31 4.66 14.56
C LEU A 79 -11.36 5.86 14.59
N ASP A 80 -10.83 6.28 13.45
CA ASP A 80 -9.95 7.45 13.37
C ASP A 80 -10.78 8.75 13.44
N PRO A 81 -10.63 9.55 14.52
CA PRO A 81 -11.40 10.79 14.69
C PRO A 81 -11.06 11.85 13.65
N LEU A 82 -9.93 11.73 12.96
CA LEU A 82 -9.49 12.65 11.90
C LEU A 82 -9.93 12.16 10.51
N GLY A 83 -10.60 11.01 10.41
CA GLY A 83 -11.08 10.45 9.15
C GLY A 83 -9.95 10.03 8.19
N ARG A 84 -8.73 9.84 8.70
CA ARG A 84 -7.60 9.38 7.89
C ARG A 84 -7.85 7.95 7.43
N ARG A 85 -7.35 7.61 6.27
CA ARG A 85 -7.52 6.29 5.68
C ARG A 85 -6.18 5.60 5.58
N THR A 86 -6.13 4.38 6.09
CA THR A 86 -4.94 3.53 6.08
C THR A 86 -4.89 2.67 4.81
N GLY A 87 -3.68 2.35 4.38
CA GLY A 87 -3.47 1.46 3.24
C GLY A 87 -3.36 2.17 1.90
N SER A 88 -3.35 1.40 0.83
CA SER A 88 -3.26 1.88 -0.54
C SER A 88 -4.41 1.36 -1.40
N ARG A 89 -4.74 2.09 -2.47
CA ARG A 89 -5.69 1.63 -3.50
C ARG A 89 -5.00 0.75 -4.56
N TRP A 90 -3.87 0.14 -4.22
CA TRP A 90 -3.09 -0.70 -5.11
C TRP A 90 -3.89 -1.86 -5.69
N TRP A 91 -4.82 -2.40 -4.92
CA TRP A 91 -5.73 -3.46 -5.34
C TRP A 91 -6.63 -3.09 -6.54
N LEU A 92 -6.81 -1.79 -6.83
CA LEU A 92 -7.53 -1.31 -8.01
C LEU A 92 -6.76 -1.52 -9.32
N LEU A 93 -5.49 -1.93 -9.25
CA LEU A 93 -4.68 -2.25 -10.42
C LEU A 93 -5.05 -3.60 -11.04
N GLY A 94 -5.66 -4.49 -10.27
CA GLY A 94 -6.14 -5.75 -10.81
C GLY A 94 -7.03 -5.53 -12.05
N ASN A 95 -6.81 -6.30 -13.11
CA ASN A 95 -7.52 -6.22 -14.39
C ASN A 95 -7.25 -4.93 -15.22
N ARG A 96 -6.28 -4.09 -14.85
CA ARG A 96 -5.87 -2.96 -15.68
C ARG A 96 -4.89 -3.39 -16.77
N LYS A 97 -5.01 -2.75 -17.94
CA LYS A 97 -4.09 -3.01 -19.07
C LYS A 97 -2.73 -2.34 -18.84
N GLN A 98 -1.68 -2.91 -19.42
CA GLN A 98 -0.35 -2.34 -19.45
C GLN A 98 -0.33 -1.05 -20.28
N THR A 99 -0.47 0.08 -19.63
CA THR A 99 -0.44 1.41 -20.26
C THR A 99 0.34 2.40 -19.38
N GLU A 100 0.78 3.50 -19.96
CA GLU A 100 1.39 4.59 -19.20
C GLU A 100 0.39 5.24 -18.24
N ALA A 101 -0.89 5.28 -18.59
CA ALA A 101 -1.95 5.75 -17.70
C ALA A 101 -2.06 4.86 -16.44
N THR A 102 -1.97 3.55 -16.60
CA THR A 102 -1.95 2.59 -15.48
C THR A 102 -0.72 2.80 -14.59
N ARG A 103 0.47 3.01 -15.18
CA ARG A 103 1.69 3.29 -14.41
C ARG A 103 1.55 4.58 -13.59
N LYS A 104 1.07 5.67 -14.21
CA LYS A 104 0.84 6.94 -13.52
C LYS A 104 -0.23 6.84 -12.42
N PHE A 105 -1.28 6.07 -12.66
CA PHE A 105 -2.29 5.79 -11.64
C PHE A 105 -1.67 5.06 -10.43
N ALA A 106 -0.86 4.04 -10.68
CA ALA A 106 -0.16 3.31 -9.64
C ALA A 106 0.78 4.21 -8.82
N GLU A 107 1.52 5.10 -9.50
CA GLU A 107 2.37 6.09 -8.84
C GLU A 107 1.54 7.03 -7.94
N GLY A 108 0.42 7.55 -8.44
CA GLY A 108 -0.50 8.40 -7.65
C GLY A 108 -1.07 7.69 -6.42
N VAL A 109 -1.41 6.41 -6.54
CA VAL A 109 -1.88 5.58 -5.42
C VAL A 109 -0.82 5.45 -4.32
N LEU A 110 0.45 5.30 -4.69
CA LEU A 110 1.54 5.23 -3.72
C LEU A 110 1.82 6.59 -3.08
N VAL A 111 1.78 7.67 -3.85
CA VAL A 111 1.91 9.03 -3.32
C VAL A 111 0.83 9.29 -2.26
N GLU A 112 -0.42 8.93 -2.54
CA GLU A 112 -1.52 9.07 -1.59
C GLU A 112 -1.32 8.23 -0.32
N ALA A 113 -0.91 6.97 -0.47
CA ALA A 113 -0.70 6.05 0.66
C ALA A 113 0.45 6.52 1.58
N LEU A 114 1.45 7.19 1.01
CA LEU A 114 2.66 7.61 1.71
C LEU A 114 2.65 9.09 2.14
N ALA A 115 1.59 9.83 1.81
CA ALA A 115 1.43 11.24 2.20
C ALA A 115 1.61 11.49 3.72
N PRO A 116 1.21 10.61 4.64
CA PRO A 116 1.48 10.80 6.07
C PRO A 116 2.96 10.89 6.43
N PHE A 117 3.84 10.18 5.72
CA PHE A 117 5.29 10.23 5.97
C PHE A 117 5.88 11.56 5.50
N ASP A 118 5.45 12.04 4.35
CA ASP A 118 5.84 13.35 3.83
C ASP A 118 5.38 14.47 4.79
N ALA A 119 4.17 14.37 5.32
CA ALA A 119 3.65 15.30 6.33
C ALA A 119 4.45 15.29 7.65
N MET A 120 5.12 14.19 7.98
CA MET A 120 6.06 14.09 9.10
C MET A 120 7.44 14.66 8.77
N GLY A 121 7.66 15.17 7.55
CA GLY A 121 8.95 15.70 7.09
C GLY A 121 9.96 14.64 6.68
N LEU A 122 9.52 13.40 6.45
CA LEU A 122 10.36 12.33 5.94
C LEU A 122 10.44 12.40 4.42
N ALA A 123 11.64 12.33 3.87
CA ALA A 123 11.83 12.30 2.42
C ALA A 123 11.31 10.98 1.84
N VAL A 124 10.28 11.05 1.00
CA VAL A 124 9.67 9.90 0.33
C VAL A 124 10.10 9.88 -1.12
N THR A 125 10.66 8.76 -1.57
CA THR A 125 10.99 8.51 -2.98
C THR A 125 10.26 7.28 -3.48
N ILE A 126 9.55 7.41 -4.59
CA ILE A 126 8.74 6.33 -5.19
C ILE A 126 9.27 6.07 -6.60
N ALA A 127 9.48 4.82 -6.94
CA ALA A 127 9.81 4.40 -8.30
C ALA A 127 8.83 3.32 -8.76
N VAL A 128 8.10 3.58 -9.84
CA VAL A 128 7.13 2.66 -10.45
C VAL A 128 7.54 2.40 -11.90
N ARG A 129 7.73 1.14 -12.26
CA ARG A 129 8.16 0.74 -13.60
C ARG A 129 7.59 -0.61 -14.02
N TRP A 130 7.43 -0.81 -15.30
CA TRP A 130 7.16 -2.13 -15.86
C TRP A 130 8.43 -2.98 -15.78
N LEU A 131 8.34 -4.13 -15.13
CA LEU A 131 9.44 -5.09 -14.99
C LEU A 131 9.48 -6.03 -16.21
N ARG A 132 8.30 -6.43 -16.68
CA ARG A 132 8.08 -7.26 -17.86
C ARG A 132 6.63 -7.09 -18.32
N ALA A 133 6.24 -7.78 -19.39
CA ALA A 133 4.87 -7.74 -19.90
C ALA A 133 3.86 -8.05 -18.78
N ASN A 134 2.90 -7.17 -18.58
CA ASN A 134 1.84 -7.25 -17.58
C ASN A 134 2.33 -7.40 -16.13
N VAL A 135 3.58 -7.02 -15.82
CA VAL A 135 4.09 -7.01 -14.44
C VAL A 135 4.62 -5.62 -14.12
N LEU A 136 3.92 -4.94 -13.23
CA LEU A 136 4.32 -3.65 -12.70
C LEU A 136 5.09 -3.86 -11.39
N GLY A 137 6.25 -3.22 -11.27
CA GLY A 137 7.02 -3.21 -10.04
C GLY A 137 7.14 -1.81 -9.46
N TYR A 138 7.28 -1.75 -8.16
CA TYR A 138 7.57 -0.50 -7.48
C TYR A 138 8.54 -0.71 -6.31
N SER A 139 9.24 0.35 -5.96
CA SER A 139 10.04 0.46 -4.74
C SER A 139 9.81 1.82 -4.10
N VAL A 140 9.92 1.87 -2.79
CA VAL A 140 9.74 3.06 -1.97
C VAL A 140 10.95 3.23 -1.08
N LYS A 141 11.42 4.45 -0.92
CA LYS A 141 12.44 4.81 0.05
C LYS A 141 11.89 5.94 0.93
N ILE A 142 12.01 5.79 2.25
CA ILE A 142 11.63 6.80 3.24
C ILE A 142 12.86 7.09 4.11
N GLY A 143 13.42 8.28 3.98
CA GLY A 143 14.71 8.61 4.57
C GLY A 143 15.79 7.64 4.10
N ASP A 144 16.40 6.90 5.03
CA ASP A 144 17.44 5.90 4.72
C ASP A 144 16.87 4.47 4.58
N VAL A 145 15.59 4.26 4.88
CA VAL A 145 14.93 2.96 4.80
C VAL A 145 14.34 2.77 3.42
N ALA A 146 14.82 1.75 2.69
CA ALA A 146 14.26 1.33 1.41
C ALA A 146 13.35 0.12 1.60
N SER A 147 12.20 0.13 0.93
CA SER A 147 11.37 -1.06 0.85
C SER A 147 12.03 -2.10 -0.05
N PRO A 148 11.70 -3.38 0.11
CA PRO A 148 11.94 -4.37 -0.94
C PRO A 148 11.23 -3.96 -2.23
N GLN A 149 11.63 -4.56 -3.35
CA GLN A 149 10.92 -4.37 -4.61
C GLN A 149 9.65 -5.23 -4.60
N PHE A 150 8.51 -4.56 -4.70
CA PHE A 150 7.21 -5.22 -4.85
C PHE A 150 6.85 -5.35 -6.32
N GLN A 151 5.99 -6.33 -6.65
CA GLN A 151 5.49 -6.52 -8.00
C GLN A 151 4.03 -6.97 -8.00
N VAL A 152 3.32 -6.64 -9.07
CA VAL A 152 1.94 -7.10 -9.30
C VAL A 152 1.79 -7.51 -10.76
N GLY A 153 1.17 -8.66 -10.99
CA GLY A 153 0.66 -9.06 -12.30
C GLY A 153 -0.68 -8.37 -12.57
N LEU A 154 -0.87 -7.90 -13.80
CA LEU A 154 -2.10 -7.24 -14.27
C LEU A 154 -2.84 -8.13 -15.25
#